data_21486d2ba21faa90163c4ca904137a75
#
_entry.id   21486d2ba21faa90163c4ca904137a75
#
_cell.length_a   1.000
_cell.length_b   1.000
_cell.length_c   1.000
_cell.angle_alpha   90.00
_cell.angle_beta   90.00
_cell.angle_gamma   90.00
#
_symmetry.space_group_name_H-M   'P 1'
#
loop_
_entity.id
_entity.type
_entity.pdbx_description
1 polymer ?
#
loop_
_entity_poly.entity_id
_entity_poly.type
_entity_poly.pdbx_seq_one_letter_code
_entity_poly.pdbx_strand_id
1 'polypeptide(L)'
;MRNVHLVGIIALFACSAEASAQQPEAKAARARDLGVPFNGTPGPFNPIGDVPGVLVGHTTLVSGEGAHAVRTGVTAIVLRATLGYYPAATCVLNGDADFSGTIFAVEFGMLRSPIMPTGTASNGTVYPSVIKWSARKFPNWPLYMPVVADTWDPDLSDYLVFPLREEHVFAALDSAKSGPVAEGDVYSPVS
;
A
#
# COMPACT_ATOMS: atom_id res chain seq x y z
N MET A 1 10.72 -74.17 -19.40
CA MET A 1 11.09 -72.87 -18.79
C MET A 1 10.85 -71.78 -19.83
N ARG A 2 9.80 -71.01 -19.70
CA ARG A 2 9.43 -69.93 -20.66
C ARG A 2 9.68 -68.58 -20.01
N ASN A 3 10.63 -67.83 -20.54
CA ASN A 3 10.93 -66.49 -20.16
C ASN A 3 9.87 -65.51 -20.72
N VAL A 4 9.17 -64.81 -19.84
CA VAL A 4 8.24 -63.75 -20.23
C VAL A 4 9.00 -62.43 -19.99
N HIS A 5 9.32 -61.72 -21.07
CA HIS A 5 9.86 -60.36 -21.03
C HIS A 5 8.70 -59.37 -20.86
N LEU A 6 8.69 -58.68 -19.71
CA LEU A 6 7.76 -57.59 -19.41
C LEU A 6 8.36 -56.29 -19.98
N VAL A 7 7.77 -55.77 -21.06
CA VAL A 7 8.14 -54.46 -21.63
C VAL A 7 7.32 -53.40 -20.91
N GLY A 8 8.00 -52.61 -20.09
CA GLY A 8 7.39 -51.46 -19.43
C GLY A 8 7.35 -50.26 -20.37
N ILE A 9 6.15 -49.77 -20.67
CA ILE A 9 5.93 -48.53 -21.42
C ILE A 9 5.95 -47.39 -20.40
N ILE A 10 6.98 -46.53 -20.45
CA ILE A 10 7.05 -45.27 -19.70
C ILE A 10 6.35 -44.21 -20.54
N ALA A 11 5.16 -43.80 -20.15
CA ALA A 11 4.48 -42.65 -20.72
C ALA A 11 5.04 -41.35 -20.08
N LEU A 12 5.81 -40.60 -20.86
CA LEU A 12 6.20 -39.22 -20.48
C LEU A 12 4.99 -38.30 -20.66
N PHE A 13 4.40 -37.86 -19.57
CA PHE A 13 3.49 -36.71 -19.58
C PHE A 13 4.31 -35.45 -19.70
N ALA A 14 4.37 -34.86 -20.90
CA ALA A 14 4.85 -33.48 -21.06
C ALA A 14 3.77 -32.53 -20.54
N CYS A 15 3.99 -31.95 -19.34
CA CYS A 15 3.19 -30.89 -18.81
C CYS A 15 3.56 -29.62 -19.58
N SER A 16 2.75 -29.23 -20.56
CA SER A 16 2.86 -27.95 -21.25
C SER A 16 2.36 -26.86 -20.28
N ALA A 17 3.29 -26.18 -19.65
CA ALA A 17 2.97 -24.92 -18.94
C ALA A 17 2.63 -23.87 -20.01
N GLU A 18 1.34 -23.68 -20.28
CA GLU A 18 0.88 -22.51 -21.01
C GLU A 18 1.20 -21.26 -20.16
N ALA A 19 2.24 -20.55 -20.58
CA ALA A 19 2.49 -19.20 -20.06
C ALA A 19 1.30 -18.34 -20.52
N SER A 20 0.36 -18.10 -19.60
CA SER A 20 -0.70 -17.13 -19.81
C SER A 20 -0.01 -15.77 -19.98
N ALA A 21 0.07 -15.30 -21.23
CA ALA A 21 0.50 -13.95 -21.52
C ALA A 21 -0.53 -13.02 -20.89
N GLN A 22 -0.17 -12.40 -19.78
CA GLN A 22 -0.94 -11.32 -19.18
C GLN A 22 -1.12 -10.23 -20.24
N GLN A 23 -2.35 -10.08 -20.72
CA GLN A 23 -2.69 -8.92 -21.56
C GLN A 23 -2.37 -7.67 -20.75
N PRO A 24 -1.74 -6.64 -21.36
CA PRO A 24 -1.51 -5.39 -20.67
C PRO A 24 -2.89 -4.86 -20.23
N GLU A 25 -3.09 -4.76 -18.92
CA GLU A 25 -4.29 -4.15 -18.36
C GLU A 25 -4.45 -2.77 -18.97
N ALA A 26 -5.62 -2.54 -19.56
CA ALA A 26 -5.95 -1.24 -20.11
C ALA A 26 -5.85 -0.23 -18.94
N LYS A 27 -4.94 0.74 -19.07
CA LYS A 27 -4.74 1.78 -18.06
C LYS A 27 -6.10 2.42 -17.75
N ALA A 28 -6.54 2.34 -16.50
CA ALA A 28 -7.77 2.95 -16.07
C ALA A 28 -7.77 4.46 -16.37
N ALA A 29 -8.89 4.98 -16.89
CA ALA A 29 -9.00 6.40 -17.18
C ALA A 29 -8.98 7.20 -15.88
N ARG A 30 -8.09 8.18 -15.79
CA ARG A 30 -8.03 9.10 -14.65
C ARG A 30 -9.12 10.15 -14.71
N ALA A 31 -9.42 10.80 -13.61
CA ALA A 31 -10.44 11.82 -13.53
C ALA A 31 -10.25 12.96 -14.57
N ARG A 32 -9.00 13.37 -14.86
CA ARG A 32 -8.73 14.35 -15.93
C ARG A 32 -9.05 13.81 -17.31
N ASP A 33 -8.80 12.54 -17.58
CA ASP A 33 -9.11 11.88 -18.86
C ASP A 33 -10.63 11.81 -19.08
N LEU A 34 -11.39 11.79 -17.98
CA LEU A 34 -12.86 11.82 -17.96
C LEU A 34 -13.43 13.26 -18.00
N GLY A 35 -12.59 14.28 -18.12
CA GLY A 35 -13.01 15.67 -18.19
C GLY A 35 -13.36 16.33 -16.86
N VAL A 36 -13.03 15.71 -15.73
CA VAL A 36 -13.20 16.34 -14.41
C VAL A 36 -12.24 17.53 -14.31
N PRO A 37 -12.73 18.75 -14.02
CA PRO A 37 -11.88 19.93 -13.97
C PRO A 37 -11.04 19.95 -12.68
N PHE A 38 -9.74 20.05 -12.82
CA PHE A 38 -8.80 20.29 -11.73
C PHE A 38 -7.96 21.52 -12.02
N ASN A 39 -7.75 22.34 -10.99
CA ASN A 39 -6.80 23.42 -11.04
C ASN A 39 -5.35 22.91 -11.05
N GLY A 40 -4.43 23.69 -11.63
CA GLY A 40 -3.02 23.38 -11.68
C GLY A 40 -2.59 22.52 -12.85
N THR A 41 -1.28 22.46 -13.07
CA THR A 41 -0.63 21.67 -14.12
C THR A 41 -0.08 20.39 -13.51
N PRO A 42 -0.46 19.20 -14.02
CA PRO A 42 0.10 17.95 -13.50
C PRO A 42 1.59 17.81 -13.82
N GLY A 43 2.32 17.10 -12.96
CA GLY A 43 3.66 16.66 -13.24
C GLY A 43 3.69 15.51 -14.29
N PRO A 44 4.89 15.00 -14.62
CA PRO A 44 5.07 14.01 -15.69
C PRO A 44 4.23 12.74 -15.54
N PHE A 45 4.00 12.30 -14.30
CA PHE A 45 3.26 11.08 -14.00
C PHE A 45 1.87 11.37 -13.43
N ASN A 46 1.63 12.63 -12.99
CA ASN A 46 0.38 13.07 -12.34
C ASN A 46 0.01 12.33 -11.03
N PRO A 47 0.92 11.71 -10.27
CA PRO A 47 0.72 11.29 -8.90
C PRO A 47 1.59 12.08 -7.93
N ILE A 48 1.39 11.83 -6.63
CA ILE A 48 2.20 12.40 -5.54
C ILE A 48 3.70 12.11 -5.69
N GLY A 49 4.07 11.01 -6.38
CA GLY A 49 5.45 10.66 -6.69
C GLY A 49 6.18 11.63 -7.62
N ASP A 50 5.47 12.60 -8.24
CA ASP A 50 6.09 13.72 -8.97
C ASP A 50 6.73 14.75 -8.04
N VAL A 51 6.39 14.76 -6.77
CA VAL A 51 6.99 15.66 -5.77
C VAL A 51 8.40 15.20 -5.46
N PRO A 52 9.44 16.02 -5.72
CA PRO A 52 10.82 15.61 -5.50
C PRO A 52 11.08 15.15 -4.05
N GLY A 53 11.59 13.95 -3.91
CA GLY A 53 11.93 13.34 -2.62
C GLY A 53 10.79 12.59 -1.95
N VAL A 54 9.56 12.67 -2.44
CA VAL A 54 8.45 11.82 -1.96
C VAL A 54 8.57 10.44 -2.58
N LEU A 55 8.49 9.42 -1.72
CA LEU A 55 8.48 8.01 -2.10
C LEU A 55 7.14 7.41 -1.70
N VAL A 56 6.59 6.55 -2.55
CA VAL A 56 5.31 5.89 -2.29
C VAL A 56 5.46 4.39 -2.48
N GLY A 57 4.96 3.63 -1.53
CA GLY A 57 4.88 2.17 -1.59
C GLY A 57 3.52 1.68 -1.14
N HIS A 58 3.09 0.55 -1.69
CA HIS A 58 1.78 -0.04 -1.41
C HIS A 58 1.90 -1.52 -1.09
N THR A 59 0.99 -1.98 -0.25
CA THR A 59 0.66 -3.40 -0.14
C THR A 59 -0.85 -3.54 -0.22
N THR A 60 -1.31 -4.22 -1.26
CA THR A 60 -2.73 -4.46 -1.54
C THR A 60 -3.10 -5.88 -1.17
N LEU A 61 -4.23 -6.04 -0.50
CA LEU A 61 -4.79 -7.33 -0.12
C LEU A 61 -6.11 -7.54 -0.85
N VAL A 62 -6.10 -8.53 -1.74
CA VAL A 62 -7.28 -8.92 -2.53
C VAL A 62 -7.51 -10.41 -2.35
N SER A 63 -8.59 -10.80 -1.71
CA SER A 63 -8.99 -12.20 -1.54
C SER A 63 -10.48 -12.33 -1.27
N GLY A 64 -11.01 -13.54 -1.38
CA GLY A 64 -12.41 -13.83 -1.12
C GLY A 64 -13.39 -13.14 -2.05
N GLU A 65 -14.68 -13.45 -1.88
CA GLU A 65 -15.78 -12.90 -2.66
C GLU A 65 -17.02 -12.68 -1.80
N GLY A 66 -17.95 -11.83 -2.26
CA GLY A 66 -19.19 -11.52 -1.57
C GLY A 66 -18.95 -10.97 -0.15
N ALA A 67 -19.64 -11.52 0.84
CA ALA A 67 -19.53 -11.09 2.24
C ALA A 67 -18.16 -11.34 2.89
N HIS A 68 -17.30 -12.15 2.26
CA HIS A 68 -15.96 -12.46 2.73
C HIS A 68 -14.87 -11.85 1.82
N ALA A 69 -15.24 -10.89 0.99
CA ALA A 69 -14.29 -10.18 0.16
C ALA A 69 -13.34 -9.33 1.02
N VAL A 70 -12.05 -9.42 0.73
CA VAL A 70 -11.02 -8.53 1.27
C VAL A 70 -10.52 -7.66 0.13
N ARG A 71 -10.68 -6.35 0.25
CA ARG A 71 -10.25 -5.33 -0.70
C ARG A 71 -9.71 -4.14 0.11
N THR A 72 -8.51 -4.30 0.62
CA THR A 72 -7.90 -3.33 1.54
C THR A 72 -6.38 -3.30 1.34
N GLY A 73 -5.69 -2.50 2.10
CA GLY A 73 -4.24 -2.41 2.03
C GLY A 73 -3.65 -1.34 2.92
N VAL A 74 -2.39 -1.06 2.70
CA VAL A 74 -1.68 0.05 3.35
C VAL A 74 -0.79 0.75 2.33
N THR A 75 -0.82 2.08 2.37
CA THR A 75 0.06 2.94 1.59
C THR A 75 1.11 3.56 2.50
N ALA A 76 2.35 3.56 2.07
CA ALA A 76 3.44 4.28 2.73
C ALA A 76 3.81 5.50 1.90
N ILE A 77 3.61 6.71 2.45
CA ILE A 77 4.09 7.96 1.88
C ILE A 77 5.29 8.40 2.71
N VAL A 78 6.47 8.23 2.13
CA VAL A 78 7.75 8.54 2.78
C VAL A 78 8.26 9.85 2.21
N LEU A 79 8.36 10.87 3.05
CA LEU A 79 8.66 12.24 2.61
C LEU A 79 10.08 12.44 2.11
N ARG A 80 11.03 11.60 2.55
CA ARG A 80 12.40 11.50 2.04
C ARG A 80 13.02 10.16 2.44
N ALA A 81 14.00 9.72 1.69
CA ALA A 81 14.75 8.51 2.00
C ALA A 81 15.54 8.58 3.33
N THR A 82 15.71 9.79 3.89
CA THR A 82 16.39 10.03 5.16
C THR A 82 15.39 10.47 6.21
N LEU A 83 15.57 10.02 7.44
CA LEU A 83 14.77 10.50 8.56
C LEU A 83 15.11 11.97 8.89
N GLY A 84 14.09 12.74 9.19
CA GLY A 84 14.22 14.16 9.51
C GLY A 84 12.90 14.76 9.98
N TYR A 85 12.92 16.03 10.33
CA TYR A 85 11.73 16.81 10.57
C TYR A 85 11.30 17.47 9.26
N TYR A 86 10.01 17.38 8.94
CA TYR A 86 9.43 17.98 7.74
C TYR A 86 8.33 18.95 8.13
N PRO A 87 8.30 20.17 7.58
CA PRO A 87 7.19 21.09 7.80
C PRO A 87 5.87 20.41 7.49
N ALA A 88 4.92 20.53 8.41
CA ALA A 88 3.61 19.91 8.28
C ALA A 88 2.54 20.76 8.95
N ALA A 89 1.35 20.70 8.39
CA ALA A 89 0.14 21.24 8.96
C ALA A 89 -1.00 20.24 8.75
N THR A 90 -2.03 20.34 9.54
CA THR A 90 -3.23 19.53 9.44
C THR A 90 -4.45 20.40 9.17
N CYS A 91 -5.36 19.88 8.35
CA CYS A 91 -6.66 20.49 8.12
C CYS A 91 -7.71 19.39 8.25
N VAL A 92 -8.66 19.57 9.13
CA VAL A 92 -9.76 18.62 9.33
C VAL A 92 -10.90 19.03 8.39
N LEU A 93 -11.15 18.21 7.37
CA LEU A 93 -12.29 18.38 6.47
C LEU A 93 -13.58 17.93 7.14
N ASN A 94 -13.53 16.80 7.83
CA ASN A 94 -14.59 16.25 8.69
C ASN A 94 -13.94 15.47 9.84
N GLY A 95 -14.72 15.06 10.82
CA GLY A 95 -14.25 14.34 12.01
C GLY A 95 -14.55 12.83 12.00
N ASP A 96 -14.85 12.26 10.83
CA ASP A 96 -15.26 10.86 10.70
C ASP A 96 -14.08 9.97 10.29
N ALA A 97 -12.92 10.17 10.91
CA ALA A 97 -11.72 9.37 10.71
C ALA A 97 -10.71 9.57 11.84
N ASP A 98 -9.91 8.54 12.09
CA ASP A 98 -8.73 8.64 12.94
C ASP A 98 -7.52 9.12 12.14
N PHE A 99 -6.75 10.03 12.73
CA PHE A 99 -5.50 10.50 12.15
C PHE A 99 -4.47 10.70 13.27
N SER A 100 -3.69 9.65 13.55
CA SER A 100 -2.66 9.68 14.57
C SER A 100 -1.51 10.64 14.22
N GLY A 101 -0.76 11.06 15.24
CA GLY A 101 0.42 11.93 15.04
C GLY A 101 0.12 13.37 14.69
N THR A 102 -1.13 13.75 14.42
CA THR A 102 -1.54 15.10 14.05
C THR A 102 -1.33 16.11 15.16
N ILE A 103 -1.47 15.71 16.43
CA ILE A 103 -1.21 16.59 17.59
C ILE A 103 0.23 17.10 17.55
N PHE A 104 1.19 16.27 17.18
CA PHE A 104 2.58 16.70 17.04
C PHE A 104 2.74 17.72 15.90
N ALA A 105 2.08 17.51 14.80
CA ALA A 105 2.10 18.45 13.66
C ALA A 105 1.46 19.80 14.03
N VAL A 106 0.37 19.80 14.80
CA VAL A 106 -0.29 21.01 15.26
C VAL A 106 0.59 21.80 16.24
N GLU A 107 1.23 21.11 17.19
CA GLU A 107 2.05 21.74 18.22
C GLU A 107 3.37 22.27 17.68
N PHE A 108 4.05 21.51 16.83
CA PHE A 108 5.41 21.81 16.39
C PHE A 108 5.52 22.27 14.93
N GLY A 109 4.43 22.27 14.16
CA GLY A 109 4.45 22.63 12.74
C GLY A 109 5.27 21.67 11.87
N MET A 110 5.48 20.46 12.33
CA MET A 110 6.31 19.47 11.63
C MET A 110 5.87 18.04 11.92
N LEU A 111 6.29 17.13 11.07
CA LEU A 111 6.20 15.70 11.31
C LEU A 111 7.52 14.99 11.00
N ARG A 112 7.61 13.71 11.35
CA ARG A 112 8.87 12.98 11.32
C ARG A 112 8.67 11.49 11.01
N SER A 113 7.48 11.11 10.67
CA SER A 113 7.05 9.76 10.34
C SER A 113 6.62 9.70 8.88
N PRO A 114 6.71 8.54 8.23
CA PRO A 114 5.88 8.25 7.07
C PRO A 114 4.41 8.51 7.38
N ILE A 115 3.64 8.87 6.36
CA ILE A 115 2.18 8.95 6.44
C ILE A 115 1.64 7.62 5.89
N MET A 116 0.80 6.95 6.69
CA MET A 116 0.37 5.58 6.42
C MET A 116 -1.17 5.50 6.34
N PRO A 117 -1.78 5.80 5.19
CA PRO A 117 -3.20 5.52 4.96
C PRO A 117 -3.49 4.01 4.92
N THR A 118 -4.59 3.60 5.56
CA THR A 118 -5.03 2.20 5.62
C THR A 118 -6.53 2.12 5.92
N GLY A 119 -7.14 0.94 5.86
CA GLY A 119 -8.53 0.74 6.30
C GLY A 119 -8.68 0.93 7.82
N THR A 120 -9.82 1.45 8.25
CA THR A 120 -10.12 1.83 9.64
C THR A 120 -9.75 0.76 10.67
N ALA A 121 -10.12 -0.51 10.42
CA ALA A 121 -9.82 -1.61 11.35
C ALA A 121 -8.31 -1.93 11.45
N SER A 122 -7.48 -1.39 10.56
CA SER A 122 -6.05 -1.71 10.46
C SER A 122 -5.15 -0.71 11.18
N ASN A 123 -5.66 0.43 11.65
CA ASN A 123 -4.88 1.45 12.35
C ASN A 123 -4.04 0.88 13.50
N GLY A 124 -4.67 0.02 14.32
CA GLY A 124 -4.03 -0.65 15.44
C GLY A 124 -2.87 -1.58 15.06
N THR A 125 -2.86 -2.09 13.82
CA THR A 125 -1.75 -2.90 13.29
C THR A 125 -0.65 -2.02 12.71
N VAL A 126 -1.02 -0.98 11.96
CA VAL A 126 -0.06 -0.12 11.24
C VAL A 126 0.80 0.69 12.22
N TYR A 127 0.19 1.30 13.23
CA TYR A 127 0.89 2.18 14.17
C TYR A 127 2.12 1.52 14.83
N PRO A 128 2.01 0.39 15.55
CA PRO A 128 3.19 -0.26 16.14
C PRO A 128 4.14 -0.84 15.09
N SER A 129 3.64 -1.23 13.92
CA SER A 129 4.49 -1.78 12.86
C SER A 129 5.44 -0.72 12.30
N VAL A 130 5.00 0.52 12.11
CA VAL A 130 5.88 1.64 11.70
C VAL A 130 6.97 1.88 12.73
N ILE A 131 6.65 1.83 14.02
CA ILE A 131 7.63 1.98 15.10
C ILE A 131 8.69 0.85 15.02
N LYS A 132 8.26 -0.39 14.89
CA LYS A 132 9.16 -1.55 14.78
C LYS A 132 10.03 -1.48 13.52
N TRP A 133 9.45 -1.11 12.37
CA TRP A 133 10.20 -0.93 11.13
C TRP A 133 11.25 0.17 11.30
N SER A 134 10.88 1.31 11.85
CA SER A 134 11.80 2.42 12.11
C SER A 134 12.94 2.02 13.05
N ALA A 135 12.65 1.27 14.10
CA ALA A 135 13.66 0.78 15.03
C ALA A 135 14.68 -0.17 14.38
N ARG A 136 14.22 -1.01 13.43
CA ARG A 136 15.09 -1.91 12.68
C ARG A 136 15.95 -1.17 11.65
N LYS A 137 15.32 -0.22 10.94
CA LYS A 137 15.97 0.54 9.86
C LYS A 137 16.95 1.58 10.40
N PHE A 138 16.64 2.18 11.54
CA PHE A 138 17.32 3.33 12.12
C PHE A 138 17.50 3.16 13.65
N PRO A 139 18.32 2.21 14.10
CA PRO A 139 18.40 1.82 15.51
C PRO A 139 18.87 2.93 16.44
N ASN A 140 19.57 3.95 15.93
CA ASN A 140 20.05 5.10 16.70
C ASN A 140 19.12 6.30 16.62
N TRP A 141 17.94 6.16 16.02
CA TRP A 141 17.02 7.25 15.81
C TRP A 141 15.83 7.14 16.78
N PRO A 142 15.55 8.18 17.57
CA PRO A 142 14.42 8.14 18.48
C PRO A 142 13.11 7.95 17.70
N LEU A 143 12.28 7.06 18.19
CA LEU A 143 10.97 6.80 17.61
C LEU A 143 10.01 7.91 17.96
N TYR A 144 9.25 8.36 16.98
CA TYR A 144 8.20 9.34 17.16
C TYR A 144 6.86 8.78 16.71
N MET A 145 5.81 9.46 17.11
CA MET A 145 4.44 9.06 16.83
C MET A 145 4.20 8.90 15.33
N PRO A 146 3.94 7.69 14.85
CA PRO A 146 3.56 7.46 13.47
C PRO A 146 2.31 8.23 13.08
N VAL A 147 2.29 8.69 11.83
CA VAL A 147 1.11 9.28 11.22
C VAL A 147 0.38 8.17 10.49
N VAL A 148 -0.74 7.72 11.04
CA VAL A 148 -1.61 6.71 10.44
C VAL A 148 -2.97 7.34 10.24
N ALA A 149 -3.48 7.27 9.03
CA ALA A 149 -4.77 7.81 8.63
C ALA A 149 -5.67 6.66 8.20
N ASP A 150 -6.91 6.65 8.64
CA ASP A 150 -7.83 5.63 8.22
C ASP A 150 -8.73 6.07 7.07
N THR A 151 -9.25 5.08 6.41
CA THR A 151 -10.19 5.21 5.31
C THR A 151 -11.29 4.18 5.47
N TRP A 152 -12.51 4.56 5.11
CA TRP A 152 -13.65 3.68 5.23
C TRP A 152 -13.67 2.67 4.06
N ASP A 153 -13.33 1.41 4.35
CA ASP A 153 -13.33 0.32 3.39
C ASP A 153 -14.36 -0.81 3.65
N PRO A 154 -15.20 -0.79 4.70
CA PRO A 154 -16.14 -1.85 5.02
C PRO A 154 -17.19 -2.17 3.94
N ASP A 155 -17.50 -1.23 3.04
CA ASP A 155 -18.42 -1.46 1.93
C ASP A 155 -17.82 -2.37 0.84
N LEU A 156 -16.50 -2.53 0.85
CA LEU A 156 -15.73 -3.30 -0.13
C LEU A 156 -15.01 -4.49 0.50
N SER A 157 -14.86 -4.49 1.82
CA SER A 157 -13.97 -5.42 2.51
C SER A 157 -14.63 -5.96 3.79
N ASP A 158 -14.50 -7.26 4.01
CA ASP A 158 -14.76 -7.87 5.32
C ASP A 158 -13.64 -7.44 6.28
N TYR A 159 -13.77 -6.25 6.83
CA TYR A 159 -12.77 -5.63 7.70
C TYR A 159 -12.64 -6.33 9.06
N LEU A 160 -13.67 -7.10 9.47
CA LEU A 160 -13.69 -7.80 10.76
C LEU A 160 -12.78 -9.03 10.79
N VAL A 161 -12.26 -9.47 9.65
CA VAL A 161 -11.24 -10.53 9.62
C VAL A 161 -9.84 -10.01 9.90
N PHE A 162 -9.67 -8.68 10.04
CA PHE A 162 -8.40 -8.01 10.32
C PHE A 162 -7.27 -8.51 9.42
N PRO A 163 -7.40 -8.35 8.09
CA PRO A 163 -6.51 -9.03 7.14
C PRO A 163 -5.10 -8.45 7.12
N LEU A 164 -4.93 -7.18 7.51
CA LEU A 164 -3.63 -6.51 7.50
C LEU A 164 -2.74 -6.98 8.65
N ARG A 165 -1.47 -7.27 8.35
CA ARG A 165 -0.45 -7.72 9.29
C ARG A 165 0.80 -6.87 9.20
N GLU A 166 1.72 -7.02 10.17
CA GLU A 166 2.99 -6.30 10.25
C GLU A 166 3.84 -6.44 8.98
N GLU A 167 3.91 -7.64 8.39
CA GLU A 167 4.66 -7.89 7.17
C GLU A 167 4.18 -7.05 5.98
N HIS A 168 2.89 -6.78 5.88
CA HIS A 168 2.31 -5.94 4.83
C HIS A 168 2.74 -4.47 4.98
N VAL A 169 2.79 -3.98 6.21
CA VAL A 169 3.27 -2.63 6.52
C VAL A 169 4.76 -2.47 6.16
N PHE A 170 5.57 -3.49 6.51
CA PHE A 170 6.99 -3.47 6.16
C PHE A 170 7.19 -3.52 4.65
N ALA A 171 6.43 -4.36 3.95
CA ALA A 171 6.50 -4.45 2.49
C ALA A 171 6.16 -3.11 1.82
N ALA A 172 5.12 -2.41 2.28
CA ALA A 172 4.77 -1.09 1.77
C ALA A 172 5.89 -0.07 2.00
N LEU A 173 6.47 -0.03 3.21
CA LEU A 173 7.56 0.88 3.55
C LEU A 173 8.84 0.57 2.78
N ASP A 174 9.19 -0.71 2.61
CA ASP A 174 10.41 -1.14 1.92
C ASP A 174 10.30 -1.02 0.40
N SER A 175 9.08 -1.07 -0.16
CA SER A 175 8.82 -0.88 -1.59
C SER A 175 8.72 0.60 -2.01
N ALA A 176 8.73 1.54 -1.07
CA ALA A 176 8.53 2.96 -1.36
C ALA A 176 9.59 3.50 -2.31
N LYS A 177 9.16 4.09 -3.42
CA LYS A 177 9.99 4.66 -4.48
C LYS A 177 9.38 5.93 -5.06
N SER A 178 10.20 6.75 -5.72
CA SER A 178 9.75 7.91 -6.49
C SER A 178 9.20 7.50 -7.87
N GLY A 179 8.50 8.40 -8.52
CA GLY A 179 7.98 8.21 -9.87
C GLY A 179 6.53 7.72 -9.91
N PRO A 180 6.16 6.93 -10.93
CA PRO A 180 4.79 6.45 -11.09
C PRO A 180 4.33 5.66 -9.88
N VAL A 181 3.12 5.96 -9.43
CA VAL A 181 2.42 5.23 -8.37
C VAL A 181 1.44 4.27 -9.03
N ALA A 182 1.35 3.04 -8.55
CA ALA A 182 0.35 2.08 -8.99
C ALA A 182 -1.05 2.61 -8.69
N GLU A 183 -1.98 2.41 -9.60
CA GLU A 183 -3.37 2.87 -9.50
C GLU A 183 -4.31 1.69 -9.65
N GLY A 184 -5.39 1.69 -8.87
CA GLY A 184 -6.41 0.64 -8.91
C GLY A 184 -6.05 -0.62 -8.13
N ASP A 185 -4.82 -0.77 -7.68
CA ASP A 185 -4.37 -1.94 -6.93
C ASP A 185 -4.58 -1.81 -5.43
N VAL A 186 -4.78 -0.60 -4.93
CA VAL A 186 -4.95 -0.31 -3.51
C VAL A 186 -6.24 0.44 -3.30
N TYR A 187 -7.13 -0.13 -2.53
CA TYR A 187 -8.27 0.59 -1.97
C TYR A 187 -7.79 1.46 -0.81
N SER A 188 -6.92 2.38 -1.13
CA SER A 188 -6.63 3.51 -0.26
C SER A 188 -7.11 4.76 -1.00
N PRO A 189 -7.89 5.65 -0.38
CA PRO A 189 -8.50 6.80 -1.04
C PRO A 189 -7.51 7.90 -1.42
N VAL A 190 -6.25 7.56 -1.62
CA VAL A 190 -5.19 8.49 -2.04
C VAL A 190 -4.94 8.38 -3.55
N SER A 191 -5.94 8.01 -4.32
CA SER A 191 -5.93 8.10 -5.78
C SER A 191 -6.50 9.43 -6.27
#